data_dc5dc5d7bacc6ddb47693b1499475d48
#
_entry.id   dc5dc5d7bacc6ddb47693b1499475d48
#
_cell.length_a   1.000
_cell.length_b   1.000
_cell.length_c   1.000
_cell.angle_alpha   90.00
_cell.angle_beta   90.00
_cell.angle_gamma   90.00
#
_symmetry.space_group_name_H-M   'P 1'
#
loop_
_entity.id
_entity.type
_entity.pdbx_description
1 polymer ?
#
loop_
_entity_poly.entity_id
_entity_poly.type
_entity_poly.pdbx_seq_one_letter_code
_entity_poly.pdbx_strand_id
1 'polypeptide(L)'
;MQYDRKITISAGSNRRAMSWLPQTMLISELWARLQTPARGTEPLAEYLNMKKAQQDDLKDVGGFMAGTLSGPRRKAGNVTGRDVITLDLDNIPSGGTDDVLRRVEALGCGYCIYSTRK
;
A
#
# COMPACT_ATOMS: atom_id res chain seq x y z
N MET A 1 -16.14 -6.91 6.94
CA MET A 1 -16.27 -5.46 6.63
C MET A 1 -17.75 -5.14 6.54
N GLN A 2 -18.20 -4.14 7.31
CA GLN A 2 -19.62 -3.82 7.45
C GLN A 2 -20.20 -3.17 6.19
N TYR A 3 -19.43 -2.29 5.55
CA TYR A 3 -19.82 -1.61 4.31
C TYR A 3 -18.80 -1.91 3.23
N ASP A 4 -19.09 -2.92 2.42
CA ASP A 4 -18.23 -3.29 1.31
C ASP A 4 -18.75 -2.63 0.02
N ARG A 5 -17.85 -2.05 -0.77
CA ARG A 5 -18.19 -1.41 -2.03
C ARG A 5 -17.11 -1.64 -3.08
N LYS A 6 -17.48 -1.45 -4.32
CA LYS A 6 -16.51 -1.46 -5.41
C LYS A 6 -15.67 -0.19 -5.38
N ILE A 7 -14.39 -0.38 -5.57
CA ILE A 7 -13.39 0.69 -5.72
C ILE A 7 -12.56 0.43 -6.96
N THR A 8 -11.94 1.47 -7.48
CA THR A 8 -10.95 1.35 -8.56
C THR A 8 -9.59 1.78 -8.04
N ILE A 9 -8.61 0.93 -8.24
CA ILE A 9 -7.20 1.23 -7.98
C ILE A 9 -6.43 1.17 -9.30
N SER A 10 -5.25 1.79 -9.33
CA SER A 10 -4.33 1.68 -10.46
C SER A 10 -3.08 0.94 -9.99
N ALA A 11 -2.81 -0.22 -10.58
CA ALA A 11 -1.75 -1.12 -10.14
C ALA A 11 -0.56 -1.10 -11.11
N GLY A 12 0.64 -1.15 -10.57
CA GLY A 12 1.90 -1.21 -11.29
C GLY A 12 2.78 -2.34 -10.77
N SER A 13 3.62 -2.91 -11.66
CA SER A 13 4.49 -4.04 -11.34
C SER A 13 5.70 -3.67 -10.48
N ASN A 14 6.11 -2.42 -10.51
CA ASN A 14 7.19 -1.87 -9.69
C ASN A 14 7.08 -0.35 -9.63
N ARG A 15 7.89 0.30 -8.77
CA ARG A 15 7.87 1.75 -8.57
C ARG A 15 8.20 2.57 -9.84
N ARG A 16 8.91 1.95 -10.78
CA ARG A 16 9.33 2.59 -12.04
C ARG A 16 8.43 2.21 -13.21
N ALA A 17 7.35 1.48 -12.97
CA ALA A 17 6.44 1.05 -14.02
C ALA A 17 5.92 2.24 -14.83
N MET A 18 5.96 2.10 -16.14
CA MET A 18 5.48 3.11 -17.08
C MET A 18 3.99 2.97 -17.35
N SER A 19 3.40 1.85 -16.97
CA SER A 19 2.00 1.54 -17.15
C SER A 19 1.37 1.10 -15.83
N TRP A 20 0.41 1.88 -15.38
CA TRP A 20 -0.41 1.63 -14.19
C TRP A 20 -1.84 1.39 -14.63
N LEU A 21 -2.29 0.17 -14.48
CA LEU A 21 -3.56 -0.29 -15.03
C LEU A 21 -4.68 -0.23 -14.00
N PRO A 22 -5.89 0.24 -14.40
CA PRO A 22 -7.04 0.26 -13.50
C PRO A 22 -7.51 -1.17 -13.18
N GLN A 23 -7.85 -1.39 -11.93
CA GLN A 23 -8.46 -2.62 -11.44
C GLN A 23 -9.64 -2.25 -10.55
N THR A 24 -10.81 -2.79 -10.86
CA THR A 24 -12.02 -2.59 -10.04
C THR A 24 -12.25 -3.83 -9.19
N MET A 25 -12.44 -3.62 -7.90
CA MET A 25 -12.63 -4.70 -6.93
C MET A 25 -13.44 -4.21 -5.73
N LEU A 26 -13.90 -5.13 -4.90
CA LEU A 26 -14.47 -4.79 -3.60
C LEU A 26 -13.36 -4.38 -2.63
N ILE A 27 -13.68 -3.52 -1.67
CA ILE A 27 -12.73 -3.15 -0.61
C ILE A 27 -12.24 -4.40 0.13
N SER A 28 -13.13 -5.36 0.39
CA SER A 28 -12.77 -6.63 1.04
C SER A 28 -11.75 -7.43 0.24
N GLU A 29 -11.80 -7.40 -1.08
CA GLU A 29 -10.82 -8.05 -1.95
C GLU A 29 -9.45 -7.37 -1.86
N LEU A 30 -9.42 -6.04 -1.84
CA LEU A 30 -8.17 -5.30 -1.62
C LEU A 30 -7.58 -5.63 -0.25
N TRP A 31 -8.41 -5.65 0.78
CA TRP A 31 -7.98 -5.99 2.13
C TRP A 31 -7.39 -7.40 2.20
N ALA A 32 -8.02 -8.38 1.57
CA ALA A 32 -7.51 -9.74 1.50
C ALA A 32 -6.12 -9.81 0.83
N ARG A 33 -5.90 -9.04 -0.22
CA ARG A 33 -4.59 -8.94 -0.88
C ARG A 33 -3.53 -8.33 0.05
N LEU A 34 -3.88 -7.29 0.80
CA LEU A 34 -2.96 -6.65 1.75
C LEU A 34 -2.62 -7.56 2.94
N GLN A 35 -3.50 -8.49 3.30
CA GLN A 35 -3.25 -9.50 4.33
C GLN A 35 -2.33 -10.63 3.85
N THR A 36 -2.09 -10.74 2.55
CA THR A 36 -1.22 -11.76 1.96
C THR A 36 0.07 -11.09 1.47
N PRO A 37 1.08 -10.95 2.35
CA PRO A 37 2.30 -10.23 1.99
C PRO A 37 3.14 -11.00 0.98
N ALA A 38 3.74 -10.26 0.04
CA ALA A 38 4.80 -10.80 -0.79
C ALA A 38 6.05 -11.00 0.08
N ARG A 39 6.61 -12.21 0.07
CA ARG A 39 7.79 -12.56 0.86
C ARG A 39 8.98 -12.81 -0.07
N GLY A 40 10.12 -12.24 0.30
CA GLY A 40 11.40 -12.57 -0.33
C GLY A 40 11.95 -13.90 0.19
N THR A 41 12.97 -14.42 -0.51
CA THR A 41 13.67 -15.64 -0.14
C THR A 41 14.92 -15.39 0.71
N GLU A 42 15.38 -14.14 0.77
CA GLU A 42 16.58 -13.76 1.52
C GLU A 42 16.36 -13.83 3.04
N PRO A 43 17.34 -14.33 3.80
CA PRO A 43 17.30 -14.27 5.26
C PRO A 43 17.30 -12.83 5.78
N LEU A 44 16.67 -12.58 6.92
CA LEU A 44 16.60 -11.24 7.51
C LEU A 44 17.99 -10.64 7.75
N ALA A 45 18.94 -11.44 8.23
CA ALA A 45 20.32 -10.97 8.48
C ALA A 45 20.99 -10.47 7.20
N GLU A 46 20.85 -11.17 6.09
CA GLU A 46 21.35 -10.73 4.78
C GLU A 46 20.69 -9.42 4.34
N TYR A 47 19.38 -9.34 4.46
CA TYR A 47 18.64 -8.14 4.09
C TYR A 47 19.10 -6.92 4.90
N LEU A 48 19.27 -7.04 6.20
CA LEU A 48 19.72 -5.94 7.07
C LEU A 48 21.14 -5.47 6.76
N ASN A 49 21.99 -6.34 6.20
CA ASN A 49 23.36 -6.01 5.80
C ASN A 49 23.46 -5.45 4.36
N MET A 50 22.38 -5.45 3.61
CA MET A 50 22.37 -4.91 2.25
C MET A 50 22.45 -3.39 2.24
N LYS A 51 22.99 -2.85 1.15
CA LYS A 51 22.92 -1.41 0.87
C LYS A 51 21.47 -0.98 0.70
N LYS A 52 21.17 0.26 1.03
CA LYS A 52 19.82 0.82 0.95
C LYS A 52 19.17 0.61 -0.42
N ALA A 53 19.93 0.83 -1.50
CA ALA A 53 19.42 0.64 -2.86
C ALA A 53 19.00 -0.83 -3.13
N GLN A 54 19.75 -1.81 -2.64
CA GLN A 54 19.42 -3.22 -2.76
C GLN A 54 18.17 -3.59 -1.96
N GLN A 55 18.05 -3.05 -0.74
CA GLN A 55 16.85 -3.23 0.09
C GLN A 55 15.61 -2.66 -0.60
N ASP A 56 15.74 -1.47 -1.18
CA ASP A 56 14.63 -0.82 -1.89
C ASP A 56 14.18 -1.61 -3.11
N ASP A 57 15.11 -2.20 -3.85
CA ASP A 57 14.78 -3.06 -4.99
C ASP A 57 14.05 -4.35 -4.56
N LEU A 58 14.46 -4.95 -3.45
CA LEU A 58 13.78 -6.14 -2.91
C LEU A 58 12.39 -5.84 -2.34
N LYS A 59 12.16 -4.65 -1.83
CA LYS A 59 10.84 -4.21 -1.39
C LYS A 59 9.88 -3.96 -2.54
N ASP A 60 10.41 -3.68 -3.72
CA ASP A 60 9.63 -3.24 -4.86
C ASP A 60 8.99 -4.43 -5.59
N VAL A 61 7.93 -4.94 -5.01
CA VAL A 61 7.13 -6.06 -5.54
C VAL A 61 5.88 -5.57 -6.28
N GLY A 62 5.88 -4.30 -6.67
CA GLY A 62 4.72 -3.63 -7.23
C GLY A 62 3.94 -2.85 -6.18
N GLY A 63 2.89 -2.22 -6.61
CA GLY A 63 2.07 -1.40 -5.75
C GLY A 63 0.80 -0.92 -6.44
N PHE A 64 0.06 -0.12 -5.72
CA PHE A 64 -1.16 0.49 -6.25
C PHE A 64 -1.29 1.96 -5.83
N MET A 65 -1.97 2.70 -6.64
CA MET A 65 -2.49 4.02 -6.30
C MET A 65 -4.01 3.87 -6.07
N ALA A 66 -4.50 4.40 -4.97
CA ALA A 66 -5.89 4.18 -4.54
C ALA A 66 -6.88 5.09 -5.31
N GLY A 67 -6.91 4.98 -6.60
CA GLY A 67 -7.76 5.79 -7.46
C GLY A 67 -7.53 5.53 -8.94
N THR A 68 -7.97 6.49 -9.74
CA THR A 68 -7.92 6.45 -11.21
C THR A 68 -6.95 7.47 -11.78
N LEU A 69 -6.35 7.13 -12.91
CA LEU A 69 -5.43 7.98 -13.67
C LEU A 69 -6.02 8.32 -15.05
N SER A 70 -5.70 9.50 -15.57
CA SER A 70 -6.09 9.91 -16.93
C SER A 70 -5.30 9.19 -18.04
N GLY A 71 -4.28 8.45 -17.69
CA GLY A 71 -3.43 7.70 -18.62
C GLY A 71 -2.62 6.65 -17.85
N PRO A 72 -1.64 5.97 -18.52
CA PRO A 72 -0.91 4.88 -17.88
C PRO A 72 0.12 5.35 -16.83
N ARG A 73 0.48 6.61 -16.81
CA ARG A 73 1.55 7.13 -15.96
C ARG A 73 1.05 7.56 -14.59
N ARG A 74 1.72 7.09 -13.55
CA ARG A 74 1.47 7.52 -12.17
C ARG A 74 2.18 8.85 -11.88
N LYS A 75 1.49 9.94 -12.19
CA LYS A 75 1.93 11.30 -11.89
C LYS A 75 0.81 12.06 -11.17
N ALA A 76 1.16 12.97 -10.30
CA ALA A 76 0.18 13.75 -9.53
C ALA A 76 -0.86 14.46 -10.42
N GLY A 77 -0.43 15.05 -11.52
CA GLY A 77 -1.32 15.72 -12.48
C GLY A 77 -2.25 14.78 -13.26
N ASN A 78 -2.01 13.48 -13.21
CA ASN A 78 -2.80 12.48 -13.92
C ASN A 78 -3.88 11.83 -13.03
N VAL A 79 -3.94 12.15 -11.77
CA VAL A 79 -4.93 11.58 -10.85
C VAL A 79 -6.29 12.21 -11.12
N THR A 80 -7.26 11.40 -11.51
CA THR A 80 -8.63 11.85 -11.83
C THR A 80 -9.64 11.56 -10.72
N GLY A 81 -9.32 10.68 -9.80
CA GLY A 81 -10.18 10.36 -8.66
C GLY A 81 -9.49 9.47 -7.66
N ARG A 82 -9.99 9.46 -6.44
CA ARG A 82 -9.54 8.59 -5.36
C ARG A 82 -10.73 7.96 -4.66
N ASP A 83 -10.69 6.64 -4.54
CA ASP A 83 -11.73 5.89 -3.84
C ASP A 83 -11.34 5.58 -2.40
N VAL A 84 -10.06 5.64 -2.08
CA VAL A 84 -9.51 5.34 -0.75
C VAL A 84 -8.41 6.35 -0.44
N ILE A 85 -8.34 6.79 0.80
CA ILE A 85 -7.23 7.60 1.32
C ILE A 85 -6.17 6.65 1.87
N THR A 86 -4.94 6.83 1.45
CA THR A 86 -3.79 6.07 1.96
C THR A 86 -2.90 6.98 2.79
N LEU A 87 -2.50 6.50 3.96
CA LEU A 87 -1.59 7.19 4.86
C LEU A 87 -0.37 6.31 5.12
N ASP A 88 0.80 6.87 4.98
CA ASP A 88 2.05 6.22 5.34
C ASP A 88 2.54 6.75 6.68
N LEU A 89 2.72 5.86 7.64
CA LEU A 89 3.09 6.21 9.01
C LEU A 89 4.50 5.70 9.29
N ASP A 90 5.44 6.62 9.32
CA ASP A 90 6.84 6.34 9.61
C ASP A 90 7.20 6.57 11.08
N ASN A 91 8.28 5.92 11.50
CA ASN A 91 8.90 6.15 12.81
C ASN A 91 7.97 5.90 14.01
N ILE A 92 7.07 4.93 13.89
CA ILE A 92 6.26 4.50 15.02
C ILE A 92 7.17 3.80 16.02
N PRO A 93 7.24 4.27 17.29
CA PRO A 93 8.08 3.64 18.29
C PRO A 93 7.57 2.24 18.64
N SER A 94 8.46 1.41 19.20
CA SER A 94 8.06 0.09 19.71
C SER A 94 6.91 0.24 20.71
N GLY A 95 5.86 -0.57 20.53
CA GLY A 95 4.65 -0.48 21.36
C GLY A 95 3.69 0.65 20.98
N GLY A 96 3.98 1.45 19.95
CA GLY A 96 3.14 2.57 19.51
C GLY A 96 1.91 2.21 18.67
N THR A 97 1.76 0.94 18.29
CA THR A 97 0.65 0.50 17.41
C THR A 97 -0.72 0.75 18.02
N ASP A 98 -0.89 0.51 19.31
CA ASP A 98 -2.18 0.72 19.99
C ASP A 98 -2.62 2.19 19.99
N ASP A 99 -1.68 3.11 20.12
CA ASP A 99 -1.96 4.54 20.05
C ASP A 99 -2.42 4.94 18.63
N VAL A 100 -1.77 4.42 17.60
CA VAL A 100 -2.16 4.61 16.21
C VAL A 100 -3.57 4.09 15.96
N LEU A 101 -3.89 2.89 16.43
CA LEU A 101 -5.22 2.30 16.31
C LEU A 101 -6.29 3.18 16.94
N ARG A 102 -6.06 3.68 18.16
CA ARG A 102 -7.01 4.56 18.84
C ARG A 102 -7.26 5.85 18.05
N ARG A 103 -6.22 6.43 17.46
CA ARG A 103 -6.34 7.64 16.65
C ARG A 103 -7.11 7.41 15.38
N VAL A 104 -6.89 6.27 14.72
CA VAL A 104 -7.60 5.89 13.50
C VAL A 104 -9.07 5.60 13.79
N GLU A 105 -9.37 4.87 14.86
CA GLU A 105 -10.75 4.61 15.30
C GLU A 105 -11.53 5.90 15.60
N ALA A 106 -10.86 6.90 16.13
CA ALA A 106 -11.47 8.21 16.43
C ALA A 106 -11.92 8.97 15.19
N LEU A 107 -11.43 8.60 13.99
CA LEU A 107 -11.87 9.24 12.75
C LEU A 107 -13.31 8.86 12.35
N GLY A 108 -13.88 7.80 12.92
CA GLY A 108 -15.26 7.40 12.67
C GLY A 108 -15.54 6.89 11.27
N CYS A 109 -14.53 6.39 10.54
CA CYS A 109 -14.66 5.82 9.22
C CYS A 109 -14.09 4.40 9.16
N GLY A 110 -14.43 3.65 8.11
CA GLY A 110 -13.81 2.35 7.85
C GLY A 110 -12.32 2.48 7.54
N TYR A 111 -11.51 1.55 8.00
CA TYR A 111 -10.07 1.57 7.78
C TYR A 111 -9.47 0.16 7.73
N CYS A 112 -8.30 0.08 7.12
CA CYS A 112 -7.42 -1.08 7.15
C CYS A 112 -6.01 -0.62 7.52
N ILE A 113 -5.36 -1.34 8.42
CA ILE A 113 -3.98 -1.07 8.82
C ILE A 113 -3.15 -2.32 8.58
N TYR A 114 -1.99 -2.16 7.98
CA TYR A 114 -1.04 -3.24 7.76
C TYR A 114 0.40 -2.73 7.86
N SER A 115 1.30 -3.64 8.20
CA SER A 115 2.73 -3.30 8.27
C SER A 115 3.40 -3.44 6.91
N THR A 116 4.38 -2.59 6.67
CA THR A 116 5.25 -2.66 5.50
C THR A 116 6.63 -3.15 5.90
N ARG A 117 7.40 -3.62 4.91
CA ARG A 117 8.79 -4.02 5.10
C ARG A 117 9.66 -2.77 5.29
N LYS A 118 10.53 -2.82 6.28
CA LYS A 118 11.53 -1.76 6.51
C LYS A 118 12.69 -1.83 5.55
#